data_0bd5522b33a071e31f25b47b3cc835a1
#
_entry.id   0bd5522b33a071e31f25b47b3cc835a1
#
_cell.length_a   1.000
_cell.length_b   1.000
_cell.length_c   1.000
_cell.angle_alpha   90.00
_cell.angle_beta   90.00
_cell.angle_gamma   90.00
#
_symmetry.space_group_name_H-M   'P 1'
#
loop_
_entity.id
_entity.type
_entity.pdbx_description
1 polymer ?
#
loop_
_entity_poly.entity_id
_entity_poly.type
_entity_poly.pdbx_seq_one_letter_code
_entity_poly.pdbx_strand_id
1 'polypeptide(L)'
;MMLYCRLLGAVLLVCTGFAAGQAYCQRLWAQWRAVCGFERLLTYLANQLAFCALPSAELLAAAAEHPAFAAYCPPNAASFAELCLPPPLAKTCGAELHAGLHTIALCSRQQAPQTMRTLAALCHRTAQGQYTAAQQAAVLAPKLGLCGGLLAAILLWPAG
;
A
#
# COMPACT_ATOMS: atom_id res chain seq x y z
N MET A 1 13.80 -40.00 23.38
CA MET A 1 13.93 -38.54 23.51
C MET A 1 14.36 -37.85 22.19
N MET A 2 15.40 -38.32 21.50
CA MET A 2 15.89 -37.69 20.26
C MET A 2 14.82 -37.58 19.13
N LEU A 3 13.97 -38.59 18.95
CA LEU A 3 12.92 -38.60 17.90
C LEU A 3 11.88 -37.50 18.10
N TYR A 4 11.45 -37.29 19.34
CA TYR A 4 10.49 -36.25 19.67
C TYR A 4 11.03 -34.83 19.42
N CYS A 5 12.30 -34.57 19.76
CA CYS A 5 12.95 -33.28 19.46
C CYS A 5 13.05 -33.02 17.95
N ARG A 6 13.35 -34.06 17.16
CA ARG A 6 13.41 -33.97 15.69
C ARG A 6 12.05 -33.69 15.07
N LEU A 7 11.00 -34.40 15.52
CA LEU A 7 9.63 -34.16 15.07
C LEU A 7 9.16 -32.75 15.41
N LEU A 8 9.44 -32.29 16.62
CA LEU A 8 9.09 -30.96 17.08
C LEU A 8 9.80 -29.86 16.27
N GLY A 9 11.08 -30.05 15.94
CA GLY A 9 11.84 -29.18 15.07
C GLY A 9 11.28 -29.12 13.64
N ALA A 10 10.89 -30.27 13.06
CA ALA A 10 10.28 -30.33 11.73
C ALA A 10 8.92 -29.59 11.69
N VAL A 11 8.08 -29.79 12.71
CA VAL A 11 6.78 -29.08 12.82
C VAL A 11 7.00 -27.57 12.93
N LEU A 12 7.95 -27.11 13.75
CA LEU A 12 8.29 -25.70 13.89
C LEU A 12 8.75 -25.09 12.55
N LEU A 13 9.57 -25.79 11.77
CA LEU A 13 10.02 -25.32 10.45
C LEU A 13 8.87 -25.17 9.48
N VAL A 14 7.93 -26.10 9.45
CA VAL A 14 6.74 -26.00 8.59
C VAL A 14 5.84 -24.85 9.03
N CYS A 15 5.62 -24.69 10.34
CA CYS A 15 4.82 -23.60 10.88
C CYS A 15 5.44 -22.22 10.58
N THR A 16 6.76 -22.08 10.72
CA THR A 16 7.47 -20.82 10.41
C THR A 16 7.42 -20.51 8.92
N GLY A 17 7.60 -21.51 8.05
CA GLY A 17 7.44 -21.34 6.60
C GLY A 17 6.04 -20.87 6.21
N PHE A 18 5.01 -21.48 6.77
CA PHE A 18 3.62 -21.06 6.56
C PHE A 18 3.35 -19.64 7.08
N ALA A 19 3.81 -19.33 8.30
CA ALA A 19 3.65 -17.99 8.90
C ALA A 19 4.35 -16.90 8.07
N ALA A 20 5.53 -17.18 7.51
CA ALA A 20 6.25 -16.28 6.62
C ALA A 20 5.45 -16.01 5.33
N GLY A 21 4.85 -17.03 4.72
CA GLY A 21 3.95 -16.89 3.57
C GLY A 21 2.74 -16.02 3.87
N GLN A 22 2.11 -16.22 5.03
CA GLN A 22 0.98 -15.39 5.49
C GLN A 22 1.40 -13.93 5.73
N ALA A 23 2.53 -13.69 6.38
CA ALA A 23 3.04 -12.35 6.63
C ALA A 23 3.32 -11.59 5.31
N TYR A 24 3.85 -12.29 4.31
CA TYR A 24 4.06 -11.71 2.97
C TYR A 24 2.73 -11.28 2.32
N CYS A 25 1.71 -12.13 2.36
CA CYS A 25 0.37 -11.79 1.86
C CYS A 25 -0.21 -10.57 2.57
N GLN A 26 -0.12 -10.52 3.90
CA GLN A 26 -0.64 -9.39 4.69
C GLN A 26 0.05 -8.08 4.31
N ARG A 27 1.36 -8.10 4.03
CA ARG A 27 2.10 -6.92 3.56
C ARG A 27 1.59 -6.42 2.20
N LEU A 28 1.34 -7.32 1.24
CA LEU A 28 0.80 -6.94 -0.06
C LEU A 28 -0.60 -6.33 0.06
N TRP A 29 -1.47 -6.91 0.87
CA TRP A 29 -2.79 -6.35 1.14
C TRP A 29 -2.74 -5.01 1.86
N ALA A 30 -1.79 -4.82 2.77
CA ALA A 30 -1.57 -3.53 3.44
C ALA A 30 -1.11 -2.46 2.44
N GLN A 31 -0.20 -2.81 1.52
CA GLN A 31 0.25 -1.91 0.45
C GLN A 31 -0.89 -1.51 -0.49
N TRP A 32 -1.69 -2.47 -0.93
CA TRP A 32 -2.87 -2.20 -1.76
C TRP A 32 -3.86 -1.26 -1.04
N ARG A 33 -4.17 -1.54 0.23
CA ARG A 33 -5.06 -0.66 1.02
C ARG A 33 -4.52 0.76 1.14
N ALA A 34 -3.22 0.93 1.30
CA ALA A 34 -2.60 2.26 1.36
C ALA A 34 -2.77 3.01 0.03
N VAL A 35 -2.59 2.34 -1.11
CA VAL A 35 -2.81 2.96 -2.43
C VAL A 35 -4.26 3.35 -2.63
N CYS A 36 -5.22 2.48 -2.29
CA CYS A 36 -6.64 2.80 -2.35
C CYS A 36 -7.04 3.94 -1.41
N GLY A 37 -6.43 4.01 -0.23
CA GLY A 37 -6.65 5.12 0.71
C GLY A 37 -6.20 6.46 0.13
N PHE A 38 -5.03 6.49 -0.51
CA PHE A 38 -4.51 7.68 -1.17
C PHE A 38 -5.35 8.10 -2.40
N GLU A 39 -5.81 7.14 -3.21
CA GLU A 39 -6.76 7.39 -4.32
C GLU A 39 -8.05 8.07 -3.82
N ARG A 40 -8.61 7.55 -2.72
CA ARG A 40 -9.81 8.13 -2.10
C ARG A 40 -9.56 9.56 -1.60
N LEU A 41 -8.39 9.82 -1.02
CA LEU A 41 -8.01 11.17 -0.62
C LEU A 41 -7.97 12.10 -1.83
N LEU A 42 -7.30 11.73 -2.93
CA LEU A 42 -7.24 12.54 -4.14
C LEU A 42 -8.64 12.81 -4.72
N THR A 43 -9.52 11.82 -4.72
CA THR A 43 -10.90 11.95 -5.17
C THR A 43 -11.69 12.90 -4.26
N TYR A 44 -11.52 12.79 -2.96
CA TYR A 44 -12.11 13.70 -1.99
C TYR A 44 -11.66 15.14 -2.22
N LEU A 45 -10.34 15.37 -2.35
CA LEU A 45 -9.78 16.69 -2.62
C LEU A 45 -10.26 17.26 -3.98
N ALA A 46 -10.36 16.43 -5.02
CA ALA A 46 -10.89 16.83 -6.31
C ALA A 46 -12.33 17.35 -6.23
N ASN A 47 -13.16 16.66 -5.45
CA ASN A 47 -14.56 17.07 -5.24
C ASN A 47 -14.63 18.36 -4.41
N GLN A 48 -13.84 18.47 -3.34
CA GLN A 48 -13.81 19.70 -2.53
C GLN A 48 -13.34 20.90 -3.37
N LEU A 49 -12.30 20.75 -4.18
CA LEU A 49 -11.83 21.81 -5.10
C LEU A 49 -12.87 22.22 -6.13
N ALA A 50 -13.74 21.29 -6.56
CA ALA A 50 -14.81 21.59 -7.51
C ALA A 50 -15.97 22.40 -6.90
N PHE A 51 -16.31 22.13 -5.63
CA PHE A 51 -17.50 22.70 -4.99
C PHE A 51 -17.18 23.80 -3.98
N CYS A 52 -16.02 23.74 -3.30
CA CYS A 52 -15.64 24.65 -2.23
C CYS A 52 -14.59 25.67 -2.69
N ALA A 53 -14.78 26.94 -2.25
CA ALA A 53 -13.84 28.02 -2.52
C ALA A 53 -12.75 28.14 -1.44
N LEU A 54 -12.40 27.03 -0.79
CA LEU A 54 -11.45 27.01 0.30
C LEU A 54 -9.99 27.01 -0.20
N PRO A 55 -9.06 27.65 0.52
CA PRO A 55 -7.64 27.57 0.23
C PRO A 55 -7.10 26.14 0.49
N SER A 56 -6.02 25.78 -0.21
CA SER A 56 -5.43 24.43 -0.12
C SER A 56 -5.07 24.00 1.30
N ALA A 57 -4.59 24.92 2.12
CA ALA A 57 -4.22 24.66 3.52
C ALA A 57 -5.43 24.24 4.37
N GLU A 58 -6.57 24.91 4.22
CA GLU A 58 -7.80 24.55 4.95
C GLU A 58 -8.38 23.22 4.47
N LEU A 59 -8.31 22.94 3.17
CA LEU A 59 -8.74 21.63 2.62
C LEU A 59 -7.88 20.49 3.14
N LEU A 60 -6.58 20.69 3.23
CA LEU A 60 -5.65 19.71 3.78
C LEU A 60 -5.84 19.53 5.28
N ALA A 61 -6.08 20.60 6.03
CA ALA A 61 -6.40 20.54 7.45
C ALA A 61 -7.69 19.74 7.70
N ALA A 62 -8.75 20.01 6.95
CA ALA A 62 -10.01 19.27 7.03
C ALA A 62 -9.82 17.78 6.64
N ALA A 63 -8.99 17.48 5.64
CA ALA A 63 -8.66 16.11 5.28
C ALA A 63 -7.84 15.40 6.39
N ALA A 64 -6.92 16.11 7.05
CA ALA A 64 -6.12 15.55 8.15
C ALA A 64 -6.96 15.18 9.38
N GLU A 65 -8.06 15.87 9.65
CA GLU A 65 -9.00 15.53 10.71
C GLU A 65 -9.73 14.20 10.44
N HIS A 66 -9.82 13.80 9.18
CA HIS A 66 -10.50 12.55 8.83
C HIS A 66 -9.56 11.35 9.08
N PRO A 67 -9.93 10.37 9.94
CA PRO A 67 -9.03 9.28 10.35
C PRO A 67 -8.53 8.43 9.18
N ALA A 68 -9.29 8.35 8.07
CA ALA A 68 -8.89 7.63 6.88
C ALA A 68 -7.78 8.33 6.08
N PHE A 69 -7.58 9.64 6.25
CA PHE A 69 -6.66 10.45 5.45
C PHE A 69 -5.50 11.02 6.27
N ALA A 70 -5.59 11.00 7.60
CA ALA A 70 -4.58 11.53 8.50
C ALA A 70 -3.16 10.99 8.23
N ALA A 71 -3.04 9.74 7.77
CA ALA A 71 -1.75 9.12 7.43
C ALA A 71 -1.07 9.74 6.20
N TYR A 72 -1.82 10.44 5.34
CA TYR A 72 -1.31 11.02 4.09
C TYR A 72 -1.16 12.54 4.17
N CYS A 73 -1.85 13.19 5.12
CA CYS A 73 -1.82 14.63 5.30
C CYS A 73 -0.96 15.00 6.51
N PRO A 74 0.24 15.60 6.33
CA PRO A 74 1.02 16.11 7.44
C PRO A 74 0.23 17.21 8.17
N PRO A 75 0.37 17.34 9.52
CA PRO A 75 -0.47 18.25 10.32
C PRO A 75 -0.33 19.74 9.99
N ASN A 76 0.70 20.13 9.25
CA ASN A 76 0.96 21.51 8.84
C ASN A 76 1.14 21.67 7.33
N ALA A 77 0.56 20.78 6.54
CA ALA A 77 0.68 20.85 5.08
C ALA A 77 -0.01 22.12 4.56
N ALA A 78 0.76 22.97 3.90
CA ALA A 78 0.26 24.19 3.24
C ALA A 78 -0.05 23.95 1.74
N SER A 79 0.58 22.92 1.15
CA SER A 79 0.48 22.62 -0.29
C SER A 79 0.21 21.14 -0.52
N PHE A 80 -0.48 20.83 -1.63
CA PHE A 80 -0.71 19.45 -2.07
C PHE A 80 0.60 18.69 -2.38
N ALA A 81 1.70 19.39 -2.68
CA ALA A 81 3.01 18.79 -2.90
C ALA A 81 3.61 18.14 -1.63
N GLU A 82 3.11 18.50 -0.45
CA GLU A 82 3.57 17.99 0.85
C GLU A 82 2.86 16.69 1.27
N LEU A 83 1.91 16.21 0.47
CA LEU A 83 1.21 14.95 0.76
C LEU A 83 2.18 13.77 0.83
N CYS A 84 2.02 12.94 1.87
CA CYS A 84 2.82 11.73 2.07
C CYS A 84 2.38 10.63 1.10
N LEU A 85 3.20 10.34 0.10
CA LEU A 85 2.92 9.26 -0.83
C LEU A 85 3.17 7.90 -0.18
N PRO A 86 2.24 6.94 -0.33
CA PRO A 86 2.47 5.56 0.07
C PRO A 86 3.70 4.97 -0.64
N PRO A 87 4.53 4.14 0.05
CA PRO A 87 5.75 3.57 -0.52
C PRO A 87 5.57 2.84 -1.86
N PRO A 88 4.45 2.12 -2.12
CA PRO A 88 4.22 1.50 -3.42
C PRO A 88 4.05 2.51 -4.55
N LEU A 89 3.32 3.60 -4.31
CA LEU A 89 3.13 4.68 -5.30
C LEU A 89 4.43 5.44 -5.55
N ALA A 90 5.19 5.73 -4.49
CA ALA A 90 6.47 6.41 -4.59
C ALA A 90 7.46 5.65 -5.53
N LYS A 91 7.42 4.31 -5.52
CA LYS A 91 8.27 3.47 -6.36
C LYS A 91 7.79 3.37 -7.82
N THR A 92 6.48 3.37 -8.06
CA THR A 92 5.91 3.08 -9.38
C THR A 92 5.67 4.34 -10.20
N CYS A 93 5.08 5.37 -9.58
CA CYS A 93 4.67 6.61 -10.25
C CYS A 93 4.93 7.86 -9.39
N GLY A 94 5.87 7.77 -8.45
CA GLY A 94 6.17 8.86 -7.51
C GLY A 94 6.52 10.17 -8.18
N ALA A 95 7.38 10.14 -9.21
CA ALA A 95 7.79 11.35 -9.94
C ALA A 95 6.60 12.03 -10.64
N GLU A 96 5.73 11.26 -11.29
CA GLU A 96 4.54 11.77 -11.98
C GLU A 96 3.53 12.36 -10.97
N LEU A 97 3.33 11.68 -9.84
CA LEU A 97 2.45 12.14 -8.77
C LEU A 97 2.97 13.43 -8.15
N HIS A 98 4.26 13.50 -7.81
CA HIS A 98 4.86 14.73 -7.27
C HIS A 98 4.79 15.88 -8.26
N ALA A 99 5.13 15.67 -9.52
CA ALA A 99 5.02 16.68 -10.56
C ALA A 99 3.57 17.17 -10.73
N GLY A 100 2.60 16.23 -10.74
CA GLY A 100 1.19 16.57 -10.85
C GLY A 100 0.68 17.34 -9.64
N LEU A 101 1.02 16.94 -8.43
CA LEU A 101 0.64 17.64 -7.19
C LEU A 101 1.27 19.04 -7.12
N HIS A 102 2.51 19.20 -7.55
CA HIS A 102 3.16 20.51 -7.67
C HIS A 102 2.48 21.39 -8.73
N THR A 103 2.10 20.81 -9.86
CA THR A 103 1.41 21.53 -10.94
C THR A 103 0.05 22.06 -10.48
N ILE A 104 -0.67 21.32 -9.62
CA ILE A 104 -1.97 21.78 -9.07
C ILE A 104 -1.84 23.10 -8.30
N ALA A 105 -0.73 23.31 -7.61
CA ALA A 105 -0.47 24.56 -6.90
C ALA A 105 -0.32 25.77 -7.85
N LEU A 106 0.04 25.54 -9.11
CA LEU A 106 0.23 26.55 -10.16
C LEU A 106 -0.94 26.65 -11.13
N CYS A 107 -1.84 25.66 -11.13
CA CYS A 107 -2.99 25.61 -12.04
C CYS A 107 -4.10 26.62 -11.66
N SER A 108 -4.88 27.01 -12.67
CA SER A 108 -6.12 27.73 -12.44
C SER A 108 -7.11 26.87 -11.64
N ARG A 109 -7.97 27.50 -10.86
CA ARG A 109 -8.98 26.85 -10.03
C ARG A 109 -9.89 25.90 -10.82
N GLN A 110 -10.13 26.18 -12.11
CA GLN A 110 -10.97 25.33 -12.96
C GLN A 110 -10.25 24.05 -13.40
N GLN A 111 -8.92 24.08 -13.53
CA GLN A 111 -8.11 22.95 -13.96
C GLN A 111 -7.68 22.04 -12.81
N ALA A 112 -7.52 22.59 -11.61
CA ALA A 112 -7.07 21.85 -10.43
C ALA A 112 -7.89 20.57 -10.13
N PRO A 113 -9.25 20.57 -10.15
CA PRO A 113 -10.03 19.36 -9.91
C PRO A 113 -9.81 18.29 -10.99
N GLN A 114 -9.64 18.71 -12.25
CA GLN A 114 -9.41 17.78 -13.36
C GLN A 114 -8.05 17.11 -13.25
N THR A 115 -7.01 17.88 -12.96
CA THR A 115 -5.66 17.33 -12.71
C THR A 115 -5.66 16.37 -11.54
N MET A 116 -6.35 16.71 -10.44
CA MET A 116 -6.47 15.83 -9.27
C MET A 116 -7.18 14.51 -9.63
N ARG A 117 -8.23 14.54 -10.45
CA ARG A 117 -8.91 13.32 -10.94
C ARG A 117 -8.00 12.47 -11.84
N THR A 118 -7.17 13.10 -12.67
CA THR A 118 -6.19 12.36 -13.48
C THR A 118 -5.17 11.64 -12.61
N LEU A 119 -4.68 12.29 -11.55
CA LEU A 119 -3.78 11.65 -10.58
C LEU A 119 -4.49 10.52 -9.82
N ALA A 120 -5.74 10.69 -9.44
CA ALA A 120 -6.54 9.62 -8.82
C ALA A 120 -6.70 8.43 -9.76
N ALA A 121 -6.94 8.65 -11.06
CA ALA A 121 -7.02 7.59 -12.06
C ALA A 121 -5.69 6.84 -12.24
N LEU A 122 -4.55 7.53 -12.15
CA LEU A 122 -3.22 6.91 -12.14
C LEU A 122 -3.05 5.99 -10.92
N CYS A 123 -3.43 6.47 -9.73
CA CYS A 123 -3.41 5.66 -8.51
C CYS A 123 -4.33 4.44 -8.62
N HIS A 124 -5.51 4.59 -9.22
CA HIS A 124 -6.45 3.50 -9.45
C HIS A 124 -5.85 2.38 -10.31
N ARG A 125 -5.19 2.72 -11.42
CA ARG A 125 -4.50 1.73 -12.28
C ARG A 125 -3.42 0.98 -11.51
N THR A 126 -2.63 1.69 -10.71
CA THR A 126 -1.60 1.08 -9.87
C THR A 126 -2.23 0.16 -8.81
N ALA A 127 -3.34 0.57 -8.20
CA ALA A 127 -4.08 -0.24 -7.24
C ALA A 127 -4.61 -1.54 -7.86
N GLN A 128 -5.13 -1.50 -9.09
CA GLN A 128 -5.59 -2.70 -9.80
C GLN A 128 -4.45 -3.71 -10.02
N GLY A 129 -3.27 -3.24 -10.47
CA GLY A 129 -2.09 -4.10 -10.62
C GLY A 129 -1.64 -4.74 -9.30
N GLN A 130 -1.68 -3.98 -8.20
CA GLN A 130 -1.34 -4.51 -6.87
C GLN A 130 -2.40 -5.48 -6.34
N TYR A 131 -3.68 -5.25 -6.63
CA TYR A 131 -4.75 -6.16 -6.25
C TYR A 131 -4.55 -7.55 -6.88
N THR A 132 -4.28 -7.60 -8.19
CA THR A 132 -4.03 -8.88 -8.88
C THR A 132 -2.81 -9.59 -8.32
N ALA A 133 -1.72 -8.88 -8.04
CA ALA A 133 -0.52 -9.44 -7.42
C ALA A 133 -0.80 -9.96 -6.00
N ALA A 134 -1.54 -9.21 -5.18
CA ALA A 134 -1.93 -9.63 -3.83
C ALA A 134 -2.83 -10.86 -3.86
N GLN A 135 -3.77 -10.94 -4.81
CA GLN A 135 -4.67 -12.07 -4.99
C GLN A 135 -3.91 -13.34 -5.41
N GLN A 136 -2.97 -13.23 -6.34
CA GLN A 136 -2.10 -14.34 -6.73
C GLN A 136 -1.21 -14.80 -5.58
N ALA A 137 -0.62 -13.87 -4.86
CA ALA A 137 0.20 -14.16 -3.69
C ALA A 137 -0.60 -14.83 -2.57
N ALA A 138 -1.86 -14.44 -2.35
CA ALA A 138 -2.72 -15.07 -1.35
C ALA A 138 -2.95 -16.57 -1.58
N VAL A 139 -2.95 -17.00 -2.84
CA VAL A 139 -3.09 -18.42 -3.20
C VAL A 139 -1.76 -19.17 -3.18
N LEU A 140 -0.69 -18.53 -3.63
CA LEU A 140 0.62 -19.19 -3.86
C LEU A 140 1.54 -19.14 -2.64
N ALA A 141 1.61 -17.99 -1.94
CA ALA A 141 2.59 -17.80 -0.88
C ALA A 141 2.45 -18.76 0.30
N PRO A 142 1.24 -19.07 0.83
CA PRO A 142 1.11 -20.05 1.90
C PRO A 142 1.48 -21.47 1.45
N LYS A 143 1.19 -21.85 0.20
CA LYS A 143 1.55 -23.14 -0.37
C LYS A 143 3.07 -23.27 -0.53
N LEU A 144 3.72 -22.23 -1.07
CA LEU A 144 5.18 -22.18 -1.22
C LEU A 144 5.87 -22.17 0.13
N GLY A 145 5.35 -21.44 1.11
CA GLY A 145 5.86 -21.41 2.48
C GLY A 145 5.80 -22.80 3.14
N LEU A 146 4.69 -23.51 2.97
CA LEU A 146 4.52 -24.87 3.47
C LEU A 146 5.48 -25.86 2.78
N CYS A 147 5.56 -25.83 1.45
CA CYS A 147 6.48 -26.67 0.68
C CYS A 147 7.94 -26.38 1.02
N GLY A 148 8.32 -25.11 1.16
CA GLY A 148 9.65 -24.69 1.57
C GLY A 148 10.01 -25.17 2.97
N GLY A 149 9.08 -25.08 3.92
CA GLY A 149 9.23 -25.62 5.27
C GLY A 149 9.40 -27.13 5.30
N LEU A 150 8.63 -27.86 4.49
CA LEU A 150 8.76 -29.33 4.33
C LEU A 150 10.11 -29.71 3.73
N LEU A 151 10.54 -29.04 2.66
CA LEU A 151 11.85 -29.29 2.05
C LEU A 151 13.00 -29.00 3.03
N ALA A 152 12.94 -27.92 3.79
CA ALA A 152 13.92 -27.61 4.82
C ALA A 152 13.95 -28.69 5.92
N ALA A 153 12.77 -29.18 6.34
CA ALA A 153 12.67 -30.24 7.31
C ALA A 153 13.30 -31.55 6.81
N ILE A 154 13.10 -31.90 5.53
CA ILE A 154 13.67 -33.10 4.90
C ILE A 154 15.20 -32.97 4.77
N LEU A 155 15.72 -31.81 4.34
CA LEU A 155 17.14 -31.55 4.19
C LEU A 155 17.90 -31.56 5.52
N LEU A 156 17.24 -31.08 6.59
CA LEU A 156 17.81 -31.10 7.93
C LEU A 156 17.62 -32.46 8.66
N TRP A 157 16.87 -33.37 8.03
CA TRP A 157 16.75 -34.75 8.56
C TRP A 157 18.01 -35.52 8.19
N PRO A 158 18.94 -35.75 9.11
CA PRO A 158 20.16 -36.54 8.80
C PRO A 158 19.71 -37.94 8.42
N ALA A 159 20.10 -38.40 7.22
CA ALA A 159 20.04 -39.78 6.83
C ALA A 159 20.98 -40.54 7.77
N GLY A 160 20.40 -41.13 8.82
CA GLY A 160 21.10 -41.97 9.79
C GLY A 160 20.80 -43.43 9.57
#